data_e48da6d0d845bc268d38d7b00154fc5d
#
_entry.id   e48da6d0d845bc268d38d7b00154fc5d
#
_cell.length_a   1.000
_cell.length_b   1.000
_cell.length_c   1.000
_cell.angle_alpha   90.00
_cell.angle_beta   90.00
_cell.angle_gamma   90.00
#
_symmetry.space_group_name_H-M   'P 1'
#
loop_
_entity.id
_entity.type
_entity.pdbx_description
1 polymer ?
#
loop_
_entity_poly.entity_id
_entity_poly.type
_entity_poly.pdbx_seq_one_letter_code
_entity_poly.pdbx_strand_id
1 'polypeptide(L)'
;MKIVVFGASGGLGKHVVEQALSEEHIVTTFVRTPVRLGIQHQNLTAFQGDVMDAAAVERAIAGHDAVISVLGPTRPPVPHMMETAAKNIVTAMQKQGIRRIISTTGAGVRQPEDQPKFIDHFIGFLLNLLAKEVVIDSAANVKIIQSSGLDWTIVRFPRLMDGARTGKYRV
;
A
#
# COMPACT_ATOMS: atom_id res chain seq x y z
N MET A 1 3.47 15.27 10.92
CA MET A 1 4.50 14.32 10.45
C MET A 1 4.70 14.49 8.96
N LYS A 2 5.88 14.12 8.46
CA LYS A 2 6.15 14.01 7.01
C LYS A 2 5.88 12.56 6.56
N ILE A 3 4.92 12.37 5.69
CA ILE A 3 4.47 11.03 5.27
C ILE A 3 4.63 10.90 3.77
N VAL A 4 5.22 9.77 3.32
CA VAL A 4 5.20 9.43 1.90
C VAL A 4 4.14 8.36 1.63
N VAL A 5 3.30 8.58 0.60
CA VAL A 5 2.18 7.69 0.23
C VAL A 5 2.44 7.08 -1.15
N PHE A 6 2.60 5.76 -1.18
CA PHE A 6 2.65 4.96 -2.40
C PHE A 6 1.25 4.47 -2.77
N GLY A 7 0.89 4.53 -4.05
CA GLY A 7 -0.45 4.17 -4.52
C GLY A 7 -1.49 5.30 -4.38
N ALA A 8 -1.04 6.52 -4.14
CA ALA A 8 -1.86 7.71 -3.88
C ALA A 8 -2.91 8.04 -4.96
N SER A 9 -2.68 7.68 -6.21
CA SER A 9 -3.62 7.94 -7.32
C SER A 9 -4.77 6.93 -7.44
N GLY A 10 -4.74 5.85 -6.65
CA GLY A 10 -5.83 4.87 -6.55
C GLY A 10 -7.01 5.41 -5.72
N GLY A 11 -8.18 4.74 -5.78
CA GLY A 11 -9.37 5.15 -5.02
C GLY A 11 -9.09 5.30 -3.52
N LEU A 12 -8.57 4.23 -2.89
CA LEU A 12 -8.15 4.29 -1.48
C LEU A 12 -7.06 5.33 -1.23
N GLY A 13 -6.07 5.42 -2.13
CA GLY A 13 -4.92 6.30 -1.96
C GLY A 13 -5.31 7.78 -1.90
N LYS A 14 -6.27 8.21 -2.71
CA LYS A 14 -6.78 9.59 -2.66
C LYS A 14 -7.39 9.92 -1.30
N HIS A 15 -8.22 9.04 -0.75
CA HIS A 15 -8.81 9.24 0.58
C HIS A 15 -7.76 9.26 1.70
N VAL A 16 -6.72 8.42 1.59
CA VAL A 16 -5.60 8.44 2.55
C VAL A 16 -4.86 9.78 2.49
N VAL A 17 -4.60 10.29 1.29
CA VAL A 17 -3.94 11.60 1.11
C VAL A 17 -4.81 12.73 1.66
N GLU A 18 -6.10 12.77 1.32
CA GLU A 18 -7.03 13.78 1.80
C GLU A 18 -7.14 13.79 3.33
N GLN A 19 -7.25 12.61 3.96
CA GLN A 19 -7.30 12.50 5.41
C GLN A 19 -5.98 12.92 6.07
N ALA A 20 -4.83 12.49 5.53
CA ALA A 20 -3.54 12.90 6.06
C ALA A 20 -3.33 14.43 5.98
N LEU A 21 -3.80 15.06 4.92
CA LEU A 21 -3.76 16.51 4.77
C LEU A 21 -4.70 17.22 5.75
N SER A 22 -5.91 16.66 5.98
CA SER A 22 -6.87 17.22 6.97
C SER A 22 -6.37 17.13 8.41
N GLU A 23 -5.46 16.17 8.70
CA GLU A 23 -4.76 16.04 9.98
C GLU A 23 -3.42 16.83 10.01
N GLU A 24 -3.29 17.80 9.12
CA GLU A 24 -2.15 18.72 9.03
C GLU A 24 -0.78 18.05 8.80
N HIS A 25 -0.77 16.85 8.22
CA HIS A 25 0.47 16.20 7.84
C HIS A 25 1.06 16.82 6.57
N ILE A 26 2.39 16.78 6.45
CA ILE A 26 3.09 17.09 5.20
C ILE A 26 3.15 15.78 4.40
N VAL A 27 2.53 15.77 3.22
CA VAL A 27 2.36 14.55 2.43
C VAL A 27 3.16 14.63 1.14
N THR A 28 3.97 13.62 0.89
CA THR A 28 4.57 13.36 -0.41
C THR A 28 3.86 12.17 -1.04
N THR A 29 3.30 12.32 -2.23
CA THR A 29 2.73 11.22 -2.99
C THR A 29 3.72 10.70 -4.01
N PHE A 30 3.97 9.39 -4.02
CA PHE A 30 4.79 8.75 -5.04
C PHE A 30 3.89 8.17 -6.12
N VAL A 31 3.90 8.75 -7.31
CA VAL A 31 2.97 8.44 -8.39
C VAL A 31 3.65 8.41 -9.76
N ARG A 32 3.21 7.52 -10.65
CA ARG A 32 3.72 7.47 -12.03
C ARG A 32 3.27 8.68 -12.88
N THR A 33 2.09 9.18 -12.59
CA THR A 33 1.45 10.25 -13.36
C THR A 33 0.82 11.26 -12.40
N PRO A 34 1.53 12.31 -11.98
CA PRO A 34 1.07 13.28 -10.97
C PRO A 34 -0.29 13.92 -11.29
N VAL A 35 -0.56 14.22 -12.56
CA VAL A 35 -1.82 14.85 -12.97
C VAL A 35 -3.08 14.01 -12.60
N ARG A 36 -2.93 12.69 -12.43
CA ARG A 36 -4.03 11.80 -12.01
C ARG A 36 -4.41 11.93 -10.54
N LEU A 37 -3.59 12.57 -9.74
CA LEU A 37 -3.89 12.76 -8.32
C LEU A 37 -5.12 13.64 -8.13
N GLY A 38 -5.16 14.78 -8.84
CA GLY A 38 -6.30 15.70 -8.83
C GLY A 38 -6.50 16.45 -7.50
N ILE A 39 -5.52 16.38 -6.58
CA ILE A 39 -5.53 17.05 -5.27
C ILE A 39 -4.49 18.15 -5.31
N GLN A 40 -4.85 19.35 -4.83
CA GLN A 40 -3.95 20.48 -4.64
C GLN A 40 -4.02 20.94 -3.19
N HIS A 41 -2.87 21.02 -2.52
CA HIS A 41 -2.78 21.46 -1.13
C HIS A 41 -1.37 21.99 -0.84
N GLN A 42 -1.25 23.01 0.02
CA GLN A 42 0.06 23.60 0.38
C GLN A 42 1.04 22.59 1.02
N ASN A 43 0.53 21.60 1.74
CA ASN A 43 1.31 20.54 2.40
C ASN A 43 1.44 19.27 1.54
N LEU A 44 1.14 19.35 0.23
CA LEU A 44 1.18 18.21 -0.67
C LEU A 44 2.27 18.41 -1.73
N THR A 45 3.16 17.43 -1.85
CA THR A 45 4.15 17.33 -2.94
C THR A 45 3.92 16.06 -3.73
N ALA A 46 3.91 16.13 -5.05
CA ALA A 46 3.85 14.97 -5.92
C ALA A 46 5.25 14.61 -6.43
N PHE A 47 5.75 13.44 -6.07
CA PHE A 47 7.01 12.89 -6.56
C PHE A 47 6.70 11.89 -7.69
N GLN A 48 7.20 12.17 -8.89
CA GLN A 48 7.01 11.27 -10.03
C GLN A 48 8.05 10.15 -10.01
N GLY A 49 7.59 8.89 -10.07
CA GLY A 49 8.46 7.73 -10.12
C GLY A 49 7.71 6.43 -10.32
N ASP A 50 8.46 5.37 -10.58
CA ASP A 50 7.96 4.00 -10.62
C ASP A 50 8.47 3.22 -9.41
N VAL A 51 7.61 2.45 -8.76
CA VAL A 51 7.96 1.62 -7.58
C VAL A 51 8.97 0.53 -7.91
N MET A 52 9.13 0.19 -9.19
CA MET A 52 10.15 -0.74 -9.69
C MET A 52 11.55 -0.10 -9.73
N ASP A 53 11.67 1.22 -9.70
CA ASP A 53 12.93 1.96 -9.62
C ASP A 53 13.33 2.18 -8.15
N ALA A 54 14.26 1.38 -7.65
CA ALA A 54 14.76 1.45 -6.29
C ALA A 54 15.36 2.82 -5.92
N ALA A 55 16.06 3.46 -6.87
CA ALA A 55 16.66 4.78 -6.63
C ALA A 55 15.60 5.89 -6.54
N ALA A 56 14.55 5.82 -7.34
CA ALA A 56 13.43 6.76 -7.23
C ALA A 56 12.67 6.58 -5.91
N VAL A 57 12.45 5.33 -5.48
CA VAL A 57 11.81 5.01 -4.20
C VAL A 57 12.66 5.54 -3.03
N GLU A 58 13.98 5.34 -3.06
CA GLU A 58 14.89 5.84 -2.02
C GLU A 58 14.83 7.37 -1.91
N ARG A 59 14.90 8.06 -3.04
CA ARG A 59 14.80 9.54 -3.05
C ARG A 59 13.46 10.04 -2.51
N ALA A 60 12.37 9.35 -2.83
CA ALA A 60 11.03 9.73 -2.36
C ALA A 60 10.83 9.52 -0.85
N ILE A 61 11.49 8.51 -0.26
CA ILE A 61 11.39 8.18 1.16
C ILE A 61 12.29 9.09 2.02
N ALA A 62 13.37 9.60 1.48
CA ALA A 62 14.35 10.39 2.22
C ALA A 62 13.71 11.58 2.97
N GLY A 63 14.03 11.72 4.26
CA GLY A 63 13.58 12.82 5.11
C GLY A 63 12.11 12.77 5.54
N HIS A 64 11.45 11.60 5.40
CA HIS A 64 10.09 11.36 5.90
C HIS A 64 10.11 10.62 7.25
N ASP A 65 9.02 10.72 7.99
CA ASP A 65 8.84 10.08 9.30
C ASP A 65 8.18 8.70 9.18
N ALA A 66 7.32 8.52 8.17
CA ALA A 66 6.55 7.30 7.96
C ALA A 66 6.22 7.06 6.48
N VAL A 67 5.96 5.80 6.16
CA VAL A 67 5.52 5.34 4.84
C VAL A 67 4.10 4.77 4.94
N ILE A 68 3.24 5.15 4.00
CA ILE A 68 1.94 4.50 3.78
C ILE A 68 1.95 3.89 2.38
N SER A 69 1.78 2.57 2.30
CA SER A 69 1.69 1.85 1.03
C SER A 69 0.29 1.31 0.82
N VAL A 70 -0.46 1.96 -0.04
CA VAL A 70 -1.79 1.52 -0.51
C VAL A 70 -1.71 1.05 -1.97
N LEU A 71 -0.58 0.46 -2.32
CA LEU A 71 -0.39 -0.15 -3.62
C LEU A 71 -1.32 -1.35 -3.80
N GLY A 72 -1.84 -1.49 -4.99
CA GLY A 72 -2.60 -2.64 -5.43
C GLY A 72 -2.11 -3.12 -6.79
N PRO A 73 -2.54 -4.30 -7.24
CA PRO A 73 -2.16 -4.83 -8.55
C PRO A 73 -2.60 -3.88 -9.66
N THR A 74 -1.76 -3.73 -10.67
CA THR A 74 -2.07 -2.93 -11.86
C THR A 74 -3.06 -3.65 -12.79
N ARG A 75 -3.62 -2.92 -13.74
CA ARG A 75 -4.46 -3.51 -14.81
C ARG A 75 -3.92 -3.04 -16.17
N PRO A 76 -3.35 -3.97 -16.98
CA PRO A 76 -3.08 -5.38 -16.67
C PRO A 76 -2.08 -5.57 -15.53
N PRO A 77 -2.06 -6.74 -14.84
CA PRO A 77 -1.10 -7.03 -13.79
C PRO A 77 0.34 -7.03 -14.32
N VAL A 78 1.23 -6.40 -13.57
CA VAL A 78 2.69 -6.47 -13.82
C VAL A 78 3.25 -7.53 -12.87
N PRO A 79 3.87 -8.60 -13.38
CA PRO A 79 4.43 -9.67 -12.55
C PRO A 79 5.44 -9.12 -11.53
N HIS A 80 5.40 -9.65 -10.30
CA HIS A 80 6.31 -9.29 -9.21
C HIS A 80 6.36 -7.81 -8.83
N MET A 81 5.38 -6.99 -9.25
CA MET A 81 5.38 -5.56 -8.97
C MET A 81 5.21 -5.28 -7.47
N MET A 82 4.28 -5.97 -6.79
CA MET A 82 4.03 -5.80 -5.37
C MET A 82 5.22 -6.27 -4.53
N GLU A 83 5.81 -7.40 -4.90
CA GLU A 83 7.02 -7.95 -4.27
C GLU A 83 8.21 -6.98 -4.40
N THR A 84 8.48 -6.50 -5.61
CA THR A 84 9.58 -5.57 -5.89
C THR A 84 9.36 -4.23 -5.19
N ALA A 85 8.15 -3.70 -5.22
CA ALA A 85 7.80 -2.48 -4.50
C ALA A 85 8.06 -2.61 -2.99
N ALA A 86 7.66 -3.72 -2.38
CA ALA A 86 7.93 -3.98 -0.96
C ALA A 86 9.42 -4.04 -0.66
N LYS A 87 10.21 -4.74 -1.48
CA LYS A 87 11.68 -4.81 -1.35
C LYS A 87 12.30 -3.41 -1.41
N ASN A 88 11.94 -2.63 -2.42
CA ASN A 88 12.48 -1.29 -2.62
C ASN A 88 12.12 -0.36 -1.45
N ILE A 89 10.86 -0.37 -1.01
CA ILE A 89 10.38 0.45 0.10
C ILE A 89 11.09 0.06 1.40
N VAL A 90 11.09 -1.22 1.76
CA VAL A 90 11.72 -1.72 3.00
C VAL A 90 13.22 -1.40 3.01
N THR A 91 13.93 -1.67 1.92
CA THR A 91 15.36 -1.37 1.80
C THR A 91 15.63 0.13 1.96
N ALA A 92 14.85 0.97 1.30
CA ALA A 92 14.99 2.42 1.40
C ALA A 92 14.71 2.93 2.82
N MET A 93 13.66 2.42 3.49
CA MET A 93 13.33 2.76 4.87
C MET A 93 14.44 2.38 5.85
N GLN A 94 14.97 1.15 5.74
CA GLN A 94 16.07 0.68 6.57
C GLN A 94 17.33 1.54 6.38
N LYS A 95 17.67 1.87 5.14
CA LYS A 95 18.83 2.71 4.80
C LYS A 95 18.69 4.14 5.34
N GLN A 96 17.46 4.68 5.38
CA GLN A 96 17.16 6.03 5.88
C GLN A 96 16.82 6.06 7.38
N GLY A 97 16.82 4.92 8.07
CA GLY A 97 16.46 4.82 9.50
C GLY A 97 14.98 5.07 9.81
N ILE A 98 14.11 5.03 8.81
CA ILE A 98 12.66 5.21 8.96
C ILE A 98 12.06 3.89 9.36
N ARG A 99 11.29 3.88 10.46
CA ARG A 99 10.78 2.62 11.03
C ARG A 99 9.30 2.36 10.77
N ARG A 100 8.46 3.40 10.67
CA ARG A 100 7.02 3.25 10.62
C ARG A 100 6.49 3.03 9.21
N ILE A 101 5.85 1.88 8.98
CA ILE A 101 5.14 1.58 7.73
C ILE A 101 3.71 1.11 7.99
N ILE A 102 2.76 1.65 7.25
CA ILE A 102 1.39 1.14 7.16
C ILE A 102 1.20 0.62 5.73
N SER A 103 0.83 -0.64 5.59
CA SER A 103 0.56 -1.24 4.29
C SER A 103 -0.84 -1.83 4.24
N THR A 104 -1.35 -1.99 3.02
CA THR A 104 -2.67 -2.56 2.80
C THR A 104 -2.60 -3.79 1.90
N THR A 105 -3.50 -4.76 2.16
CA THR A 105 -3.65 -5.92 1.28
C THR A 105 -5.11 -6.39 1.26
N GLY A 106 -5.45 -7.20 0.28
CA GLY A 106 -6.76 -7.85 0.23
C GLY A 106 -6.89 -8.99 1.26
N ALA A 107 -8.08 -9.24 1.75
CA ALA A 107 -8.38 -10.36 2.66
C ALA A 107 -8.09 -11.74 2.05
N GLY A 108 -7.91 -11.84 0.73
CA GLY A 108 -7.48 -13.07 0.05
C GLY A 108 -6.05 -13.51 0.38
N VAL A 109 -5.21 -12.63 0.92
CA VAL A 109 -3.89 -12.98 1.44
C VAL A 109 -4.06 -13.55 2.84
N ARG A 110 -4.04 -14.88 2.96
CA ARG A 110 -4.23 -15.61 4.23
C ARG A 110 -3.04 -15.44 5.15
N GLN A 111 -3.33 -15.44 6.46
CA GLN A 111 -2.34 -15.48 7.54
C GLN A 111 -2.52 -16.76 8.36
N PRO A 112 -1.48 -17.24 9.05
CA PRO A 112 -1.56 -18.47 9.85
C PRO A 112 -2.66 -18.45 10.92
N GLU A 113 -2.98 -17.27 11.45
CA GLU A 113 -3.96 -17.06 12.52
C GLU A 113 -5.41 -16.98 12.01
N ASP A 114 -5.60 -16.94 10.69
CA ASP A 114 -6.94 -16.85 10.09
C ASP A 114 -7.76 -18.11 10.39
N GLN A 115 -9.00 -17.91 10.79
CA GLN A 115 -10.01 -18.97 10.94
C GLN A 115 -11.03 -18.87 9.79
N PRO A 116 -10.71 -19.39 8.61
CA PRO A 116 -11.56 -19.24 7.43
C PRO A 116 -12.85 -20.04 7.57
N LYS A 117 -13.97 -19.45 7.23
CA LYS A 117 -15.25 -20.13 7.06
C LYS A 117 -15.29 -20.86 5.71
N PHE A 118 -16.25 -21.78 5.57
CA PHE A 118 -16.40 -22.55 4.32
C PHE A 118 -16.47 -21.67 3.05
N ILE A 119 -17.18 -20.53 3.14
CA ILE A 119 -17.28 -19.57 2.05
C ILE A 119 -15.93 -18.93 1.68
N ASP A 120 -15.04 -18.74 2.66
CA ASP A 120 -13.72 -18.18 2.44
C ASP A 120 -12.81 -19.17 1.69
N HIS A 121 -13.01 -20.47 1.88
CA HIS A 121 -12.34 -21.50 1.10
C HIS A 121 -12.77 -21.49 -0.36
N PHE A 122 -14.08 -21.32 -0.62
CA PHE A 122 -14.61 -21.24 -1.97
C PHE A 122 -14.13 -19.97 -2.72
N ILE A 123 -14.18 -18.81 -2.04
CA ILE A 123 -13.64 -17.55 -2.58
C ILE A 123 -12.14 -17.68 -2.83
N GLY A 124 -11.39 -18.27 -1.92
CA GLY A 124 -9.95 -18.50 -2.06
C GLY A 124 -9.62 -19.41 -3.24
N PHE A 125 -10.40 -20.47 -3.46
CA PHE A 125 -10.26 -21.35 -4.64
C PHE A 125 -10.49 -20.57 -5.93
N LEU A 126 -11.54 -19.76 -6.00
CA LEU A 126 -11.86 -18.96 -7.18
C LEU A 126 -10.77 -17.90 -7.48
N LEU A 127 -10.27 -17.24 -6.44
CA LEU A 127 -9.16 -16.29 -6.55
C LEU A 127 -7.87 -16.97 -7.04
N ASN A 128 -7.56 -18.17 -6.53
CA ASN A 128 -6.42 -18.94 -7.00
C ASN A 128 -6.54 -19.40 -8.45
N LEU A 129 -7.76 -19.64 -8.92
CA LEU A 129 -8.00 -20.02 -10.32
C LEU A 129 -7.87 -18.83 -11.28
N LEU A 130 -8.42 -17.66 -10.89
CA LEU A 130 -8.58 -16.51 -11.78
C LEU A 130 -7.48 -15.43 -11.60
N ALA A 131 -6.81 -15.38 -10.45
CA ALA A 131 -5.86 -14.32 -10.08
C ALA A 131 -4.66 -14.83 -9.27
N LYS A 132 -4.23 -16.06 -9.52
CA LYS A 132 -3.17 -16.75 -8.76
C LYS A 132 -1.90 -15.90 -8.61
N GLU A 133 -1.42 -15.34 -9.72
CA GLU A 133 -0.20 -14.53 -9.73
C GLU A 133 -0.33 -13.27 -8.86
N VAL A 134 -1.49 -12.61 -8.89
CA VAL A 134 -1.79 -11.44 -8.07
C VAL A 134 -1.79 -11.79 -6.59
N VAL A 135 -2.39 -12.94 -6.23
CA VAL A 135 -2.42 -13.41 -4.83
C VAL A 135 -1.02 -13.74 -4.34
N ILE A 136 -0.21 -14.43 -5.15
CA ILE A 136 1.18 -14.78 -4.82
C ILE A 136 2.02 -13.52 -4.63
N ASP A 137 1.95 -12.55 -5.55
CA ASP A 137 2.69 -11.30 -5.50
C ASP A 137 2.29 -10.46 -4.28
N SER A 138 0.99 -10.38 -3.98
CA SER A 138 0.49 -9.70 -2.79
C SER A 138 0.93 -10.40 -1.48
N ALA A 139 0.98 -11.73 -1.46
CA ALA A 139 1.48 -12.49 -0.31
C ALA A 139 2.97 -12.28 -0.10
N ALA A 140 3.78 -12.21 -1.17
CA ALA A 140 5.20 -11.89 -1.11
C ALA A 140 5.43 -10.48 -0.53
N ASN A 141 4.64 -9.49 -0.96
CA ASN A 141 4.67 -8.13 -0.39
C ASN A 141 4.47 -8.15 1.13
N VAL A 142 3.43 -8.83 1.61
CA VAL A 142 3.12 -8.94 3.05
C VAL A 142 4.27 -9.59 3.80
N LYS A 143 4.80 -10.72 3.30
CA LYS A 143 5.89 -11.45 3.94
C LYS A 143 7.16 -10.60 4.07
N ILE A 144 7.51 -9.81 3.04
CA ILE A 144 8.68 -8.93 3.06
C ILE A 144 8.51 -7.87 4.16
N ILE A 145 7.35 -7.25 4.26
CA ILE A 145 7.08 -6.22 5.28
C ILE A 145 7.13 -6.84 6.69
N GLN A 146 6.50 -7.99 6.91
CA GLN A 146 6.49 -8.68 8.21
C GLN A 146 7.88 -9.09 8.67
N SER A 147 8.75 -9.52 7.74
CA SER A 147 10.13 -9.94 8.06
C SER A 147 11.14 -8.79 8.09
N SER A 148 10.72 -7.55 7.87
CA SER A 148 11.61 -6.39 7.72
C SER A 148 12.24 -5.88 9.00
N GLY A 149 11.70 -6.21 10.18
CA GLY A 149 12.08 -5.61 11.46
C GLY A 149 11.64 -4.15 11.64
N LEU A 150 10.80 -3.64 10.73
CA LEU A 150 10.18 -2.33 10.83
C LEU A 150 8.99 -2.36 11.81
N ASP A 151 8.55 -1.18 12.26
CA ASP A 151 7.28 -1.01 12.96
C ASP A 151 6.15 -0.97 11.93
N TRP A 152 5.61 -2.13 11.61
CA TRP A 152 4.61 -2.28 10.57
C TRP A 152 3.19 -2.45 11.08
N THR A 153 2.24 -2.00 10.28
CA THR A 153 0.82 -2.34 10.39
C THR A 153 0.32 -2.75 9.01
N ILE A 154 -0.29 -3.91 8.90
CA ILE A 154 -0.92 -4.37 7.66
C ILE A 154 -2.43 -4.40 7.83
N VAL A 155 -3.12 -3.53 7.07
CA VAL A 155 -4.58 -3.47 7.05
C VAL A 155 -5.09 -4.38 5.94
N ARG A 156 -5.90 -5.37 6.31
CA ARG A 156 -6.52 -6.32 5.38
C ARG A 156 -8.02 -6.03 5.27
N PHE A 157 -8.50 -5.84 4.06
CA PHE A 157 -9.94 -5.60 3.85
C PHE A 157 -10.48 -6.47 2.71
N PRO A 158 -11.75 -6.92 2.82
CA PRO A 158 -12.33 -7.83 1.83
C PRO A 158 -12.59 -7.11 0.52
N ARG A 159 -13.45 -6.13 0.51
CA ARG A 159 -13.81 -5.30 -0.64
C ARG A 159 -14.10 -3.89 -0.15
N LEU A 160 -13.42 -2.94 -0.72
CA LEU A 160 -13.77 -1.53 -0.53
C LEU A 160 -14.87 -1.16 -1.52
N MET A 161 -15.83 -0.40 -1.05
CA MET A 161 -16.93 0.14 -1.85
C MET A 161 -17.03 1.63 -1.58
N ASP A 162 -17.40 2.38 -2.60
CA ASP A 162 -17.70 3.79 -2.45
C ASP A 162 -19.05 3.93 -1.71
N GLY A 163 -19.13 4.88 -0.77
CA GLY A 163 -20.32 5.12 0.00
C GLY A 163 -20.11 6.05 1.17
N ALA A 164 -21.19 6.40 1.86
CA ALA A 164 -21.12 7.24 3.05
C ALA A 164 -20.34 6.55 4.17
N ARG A 165 -19.55 7.33 4.93
CA ARG A 165 -18.81 6.84 6.10
C ARG A 165 -19.77 6.29 7.14
N THR A 166 -19.69 5.00 7.43
CA THR A 166 -20.55 4.34 8.43
C THR A 166 -19.96 4.38 9.84
N GLY A 167 -18.66 4.50 9.98
CA GLY A 167 -17.93 4.39 11.26
C GLY A 167 -18.00 3.00 11.90
N LYS A 168 -18.62 2.02 11.23
CA LYS A 168 -18.78 0.65 11.73
C LYS A 168 -17.78 -0.28 11.03
N TYR A 169 -16.81 -0.77 11.77
CA TYR A 169 -15.85 -1.77 11.30
C TYR A 169 -15.61 -2.82 12.39
N ARG A 170 -15.14 -3.99 11.98
CA ARG A 170 -14.65 -5.04 12.89
C ARG A 170 -13.14 -5.15 12.74
N VAL A 171 -12.49 -5.32 13.85
CA VAL A 171 -11.05 -5.66 13.93
C VAL A 171 -10.93 -7.14 14.26
#